data_916442b8a6c62462809b28ac4000ac29
#
_entry.id   916442b8a6c62462809b28ac4000ac29
#
_cell.length_a   1.000
_cell.length_b   1.000
_cell.length_c   1.000
_cell.angle_alpha   90.00
_cell.angle_beta   90.00
_cell.angle_gamma   90.00
#
_symmetry.space_group_name_H-M   'P 1'
#
loop_
_entity.id
_entity.type
_entity.pdbx_description
1 polymer ?
#
loop_
_entity_poly.entity_id
_entity_poly.type
_entity_poly.pdbx_seq_one_letter_code
_entity_poly.pdbx_strand_id
1 'polypeptide(L)'
;KGPFGAIAGVLAIIAGVVHMVGSSFYLVDPWKRSLWIGLTVFWIGLLLYVRIVKPLFMLRRPYRVAEVRKERGDTTTLVMQPDGHPGFRFRSGQFGWLTVWGSPFKITGHPFSFSSSAAAADGRVEMTIRNLGDFTSGIPKVPVGQRVYLDGPYGAFTIGNPADMHVLIAGGIGVTPMMSMIRT
;
A
#
# COMPACT_ATOMS: atom_id res chain seq x y z
N LYS A 1 15.92 -5.73 5.62
CA LYS A 1 15.53 -5.00 6.84
C LYS A 1 14.86 -6.01 7.75
N GLY A 2 15.65 -6.60 8.67
CA GLY A 2 15.24 -7.72 9.51
C GLY A 2 14.44 -7.30 10.75
N PRO A 3 14.06 -8.25 11.61
CA PRO A 3 13.31 -8.02 12.86
C PRO A 3 14.03 -7.05 13.82
N PHE A 4 15.33 -6.89 13.66
CA PHE A 4 16.15 -5.95 14.46
C PHE A 4 15.66 -4.50 14.39
N GLY A 5 15.19 -4.01 13.24
CA GLY A 5 14.70 -2.64 13.12
C GLY A 5 13.40 -2.38 13.91
N ALA A 6 12.52 -3.39 13.98
CA ALA A 6 11.30 -3.28 14.77
C ALA A 6 11.58 -3.34 16.26
N ILE A 7 12.50 -4.22 16.70
CA ILE A 7 12.94 -4.33 18.10
C ILE A 7 13.63 -3.04 18.53
N ALA A 8 14.55 -2.52 17.73
CA ALA A 8 15.23 -1.26 18.02
C ALA A 8 14.24 -0.09 18.14
N GLY A 9 13.21 -0.04 17.28
CA GLY A 9 12.15 0.97 17.39
C GLY A 9 11.35 0.89 18.69
N VAL A 10 10.97 -0.31 19.10
CA VAL A 10 10.26 -0.54 20.37
C VAL A 10 11.14 -0.15 21.55
N LEU A 11 12.43 -0.56 21.57
CA LEU A 11 13.37 -0.20 22.62
C LEU A 11 13.60 1.30 22.71
N ALA A 12 13.69 1.99 21.57
CA ALA A 12 13.82 3.45 21.53
C ALA A 12 12.59 4.17 22.13
N ILE A 13 11.38 3.66 21.83
CA ILE A 13 10.14 4.19 22.43
C ILE A 13 10.13 3.96 23.94
N ILE A 14 10.47 2.76 24.41
CA ILE A 14 10.53 2.44 25.85
C ILE A 14 11.57 3.33 26.54
N ALA A 15 12.76 3.44 25.98
CA ALA A 15 13.81 4.30 26.53
C ALA A 15 13.38 5.77 26.56
N GLY A 16 12.71 6.26 25.51
CA GLY A 16 12.15 7.61 25.45
C GLY A 16 11.10 7.86 26.54
N VAL A 17 10.20 6.91 26.76
CA VAL A 17 9.18 6.99 27.82
C VAL A 17 9.83 6.99 29.21
N VAL A 18 10.77 6.07 29.44
CA VAL A 18 11.51 5.99 30.73
C VAL A 18 12.28 7.29 31.00
N HIS A 19 12.98 7.80 29.99
CA HIS A 19 13.71 9.07 30.10
C HIS A 19 12.74 10.24 30.34
N MET A 20 11.61 10.28 29.66
CA MET A 20 10.60 11.31 29.84
C MET A 20 9.99 11.29 31.25
N VAL A 21 9.67 10.11 31.78
CA VAL A 21 9.09 9.96 33.12
C VAL A 21 10.12 10.25 34.21
N GLY A 22 11.40 9.88 34.01
CA GLY A 22 12.51 10.12 34.92
C GLY A 22 13.07 11.55 34.88
N SER A 23 12.75 12.34 33.86
CA SER A 23 13.23 13.72 33.72
C SER A 23 12.32 14.70 34.47
N SER A 24 12.74 15.10 35.68
CA SER A 24 12.03 16.12 36.46
C SER A 24 12.11 17.53 35.89
N PHE A 25 13.08 17.79 34.99
CA PHE A 25 13.35 19.14 34.47
C PHE A 25 12.32 19.67 33.46
N TYR A 26 11.85 18.82 32.56
CA TYR A 26 10.94 19.25 31.47
C TYR A 26 9.46 18.99 31.77
N LEU A 27 9.12 18.18 32.79
CA LEU A 27 7.74 17.72 33.04
C LEU A 27 7.21 18.13 34.42
N VAL A 28 7.74 19.22 34.97
CA VAL A 28 7.24 19.79 36.24
C VAL A 28 5.81 20.31 36.08
N ASP A 29 5.52 20.92 34.90
CA ASP A 29 4.19 21.46 34.62
C ASP A 29 3.21 20.35 34.22
N PRO A 30 2.07 20.16 34.88
CA PRO A 30 1.09 19.11 34.59
C PRO A 30 0.60 19.12 33.15
N TRP A 31 0.42 20.29 32.55
CA TRP A 31 -0.06 20.41 31.18
C TRP A 31 0.98 19.92 30.15
N LYS A 32 2.28 20.19 30.37
CA LYS A 32 3.37 19.69 29.51
C LYS A 32 3.44 18.17 29.60
N ARG A 33 3.32 17.61 30.80
CA ARG A 33 3.29 16.17 31.03
C ARG A 33 2.11 15.51 30.29
N SER A 34 0.92 16.08 30.38
CA SER A 34 -0.29 15.59 29.69
C SER A 34 -0.12 15.63 28.17
N LEU A 35 0.46 16.70 27.62
CA LEU A 35 0.77 16.81 26.19
C LEU A 35 1.69 15.71 25.71
N TRP A 36 2.81 15.47 26.43
CA TRP A 36 3.77 14.43 26.06
C TRP A 36 3.21 13.02 26.17
N ILE A 37 2.41 12.74 27.21
CA ILE A 37 1.69 11.47 27.33
C ILE A 37 0.74 11.29 26.15
N GLY A 38 -0.04 12.32 25.83
CA GLY A 38 -0.97 12.28 24.67
C GLY A 38 -0.28 12.00 23.35
N LEU A 39 0.84 12.68 23.08
CA LEU A 39 1.65 12.44 21.88
C LEU A 39 2.22 11.00 21.86
N THR A 40 2.72 10.50 22.99
CA THR A 40 3.24 9.15 23.07
C THR A 40 2.16 8.09 22.81
N VAL A 41 1.00 8.25 23.42
CA VAL A 41 -0.16 7.37 23.20
C VAL A 41 -0.62 7.42 21.74
N PHE A 42 -0.66 8.61 21.14
CA PHE A 42 -0.99 8.77 19.72
C PHE A 42 -0.01 8.00 18.81
N TRP A 43 1.30 8.15 19.02
CA TRP A 43 2.30 7.46 18.20
C TRP A 43 2.29 5.94 18.41
N ILE A 44 2.10 5.47 19.64
CA ILE A 44 1.93 4.04 19.92
C ILE A 44 0.68 3.51 19.23
N GLY A 45 -0.44 4.22 19.35
CA GLY A 45 -1.70 3.85 18.68
C GLY A 45 -1.54 3.78 17.16
N LEU A 46 -0.85 4.75 16.56
CA LEU A 46 -0.56 4.76 15.13
C LEU A 46 0.33 3.57 14.71
N LEU A 47 1.37 3.26 15.50
CA LEU A 47 2.22 2.09 15.25
C LEU A 47 1.44 0.78 15.34
N LEU A 48 0.61 0.61 16.35
CA LEU A 48 -0.25 -0.57 16.50
C LEU A 48 -1.23 -0.68 15.32
N TYR A 49 -1.84 0.43 14.92
CA TYR A 49 -2.72 0.45 13.76
C TYR A 49 -2.00 -0.01 12.50
N VAL A 50 -0.85 0.58 12.16
CA VAL A 50 -0.12 0.28 10.91
C VAL A 50 0.49 -1.13 10.94
N ARG A 51 0.96 -1.60 12.11
CA ARG A 51 1.69 -2.87 12.21
C ARG A 51 0.84 -4.08 12.51
N ILE A 52 -0.34 -3.89 13.10
CA ILE A 52 -1.21 -4.98 13.54
C ILE A 52 -2.57 -4.87 12.86
N VAL A 53 -3.30 -3.76 13.09
CA VAL A 53 -4.70 -3.65 12.66
C VAL A 53 -4.81 -3.70 11.14
N LYS A 54 -4.01 -2.90 10.44
CA LYS A 54 -4.01 -2.82 8.99
C LYS A 54 -3.64 -4.16 8.31
N PRO A 55 -2.55 -4.85 8.68
CA PRO A 55 -2.26 -6.18 8.16
C PRO A 55 -3.35 -7.22 8.44
N LEU A 56 -4.02 -7.17 9.60
CA LEU A 56 -5.14 -8.05 9.90
C LEU A 56 -6.33 -7.82 8.95
N PHE A 57 -6.62 -6.55 8.62
CA PHE A 57 -7.64 -6.24 7.61
C PHE A 57 -7.25 -6.76 6.22
N MET A 58 -5.98 -6.64 5.84
CA MET A 58 -5.48 -7.17 4.56
C MET A 58 -5.59 -8.70 4.51
N LEU A 59 -5.33 -9.42 5.62
CA LEU A 59 -5.51 -10.87 5.69
C LEU A 59 -6.96 -11.30 5.50
N ARG A 60 -7.93 -10.47 5.93
CA ARG A 60 -9.36 -10.74 5.75
C ARG A 60 -9.88 -10.40 4.36
N ARG A 61 -9.09 -9.68 3.55
CA ARG A 61 -9.45 -9.23 2.21
C ARG A 61 -8.35 -9.55 1.20
N PRO A 62 -7.99 -10.84 1.05
CA PRO A 62 -6.96 -11.24 0.11
C PRO A 62 -7.48 -11.15 -1.32
N TYR A 63 -6.55 -11.03 -2.25
CA TYR A 63 -6.78 -11.21 -3.67
C TYR A 63 -6.08 -12.46 -4.15
N ARG A 64 -6.55 -13.02 -5.28
CA ARG A 64 -5.88 -14.08 -5.99
C ARG A 64 -5.48 -13.61 -7.38
N VAL A 65 -4.31 -14.01 -7.81
CA VAL A 65 -3.88 -13.80 -9.18
C VAL A 65 -4.75 -14.64 -10.10
N ALA A 66 -5.55 -13.98 -10.93
CA ALA A 66 -6.41 -14.63 -11.91
C ALA A 66 -5.67 -14.89 -13.23
N GLU A 67 -4.77 -13.96 -13.60
CA GLU A 67 -4.01 -14.03 -14.86
C GLU A 67 -2.67 -13.29 -14.69
N VAL A 68 -1.63 -13.80 -15.37
CA VAL A 68 -0.34 -13.15 -15.53
C VAL A 68 -0.11 -12.97 -17.03
N ARG A 69 -0.25 -11.74 -17.52
CA ARG A 69 -0.18 -11.41 -18.93
C ARG A 69 1.12 -10.70 -19.25
N LYS A 70 1.91 -11.28 -20.13
CA LYS A 70 3.11 -10.63 -20.66
C LYS A 70 2.71 -9.54 -21.65
N GLU A 71 3.29 -8.38 -21.48
CA GLU A 71 3.10 -7.21 -22.34
C GLU A 71 4.39 -6.88 -23.09
N ARG A 72 4.34 -5.88 -23.98
CA ARG A 72 5.53 -5.38 -24.67
C ARG A 72 6.47 -4.62 -23.73
N GLY A 73 7.77 -4.55 -24.05
CA GLY A 73 8.73 -3.73 -23.32
C GLY A 73 9.09 -4.24 -21.93
N ASP A 74 9.24 -5.56 -21.79
CA ASP A 74 9.59 -6.24 -20.53
C ASP A 74 8.64 -5.87 -19.38
N THR A 75 7.36 -5.89 -19.70
CA THR A 75 6.27 -5.49 -18.81
C THR A 75 5.32 -6.68 -18.60
N THR A 76 4.74 -6.79 -17.43
CA THR A 76 3.77 -7.84 -17.07
C THR A 76 2.57 -7.22 -16.38
N THR A 77 1.39 -7.58 -16.80
CA THR A 77 0.13 -7.23 -16.14
C THR A 77 -0.31 -8.37 -15.23
N LEU A 78 -0.43 -8.08 -13.93
CA LEU A 78 -1.09 -8.95 -12.97
C LEU A 78 -2.56 -8.60 -12.91
N VAL A 79 -3.41 -9.57 -13.22
CA VAL A 79 -4.86 -9.48 -13.03
C VAL A 79 -5.20 -10.16 -11.72
N MET A 80 -5.79 -9.44 -10.80
CA MET A 80 -6.10 -9.89 -9.46
C MET A 80 -7.59 -9.82 -9.19
N GLN A 81 -8.14 -10.89 -8.64
CA GLN A 81 -9.55 -11.00 -8.29
C GLN A 81 -9.72 -11.08 -6.78
N PRO A 82 -10.73 -10.39 -6.19
CA PRO A 82 -10.98 -10.49 -4.76
C PRO A 82 -11.38 -11.92 -4.38
N ASP A 83 -10.87 -12.41 -3.24
CA ASP A 83 -11.10 -13.75 -2.71
C ASP A 83 -12.02 -13.67 -1.48
N GLY A 84 -13.33 -13.90 -1.68
CA GLY A 84 -14.33 -13.88 -0.61
C GLY A 84 -14.77 -12.50 -0.13
N HIS A 85 -14.53 -11.44 -0.91
CA HIS A 85 -14.98 -10.08 -0.61
C HIS A 85 -15.26 -9.30 -1.92
N PRO A 86 -16.00 -8.17 -1.88
CA PRO A 86 -16.38 -7.42 -3.09
C PRO A 86 -15.24 -6.62 -3.73
N GLY A 87 -14.02 -6.70 -3.21
CA GLY A 87 -12.92 -5.82 -3.62
C GLY A 87 -12.97 -4.46 -2.92
N PHE A 88 -12.17 -3.53 -3.38
CA PHE A 88 -12.23 -2.12 -2.98
C PHE A 88 -12.49 -1.23 -4.19
N ARG A 89 -13.10 -0.09 -3.94
CA ARG A 89 -13.31 0.92 -4.96
C ARG A 89 -12.11 1.85 -5.01
N PHE A 90 -11.67 2.19 -6.21
CA PHE A 90 -10.61 3.16 -6.44
C PHE A 90 -11.04 4.16 -7.52
N ARG A 91 -10.31 5.25 -7.66
CA ARG A 91 -10.48 6.22 -8.75
C ARG A 91 -9.36 6.01 -9.76
N SER A 92 -9.68 6.14 -11.05
CA SER A 92 -8.67 6.02 -12.12
C SER A 92 -7.49 6.94 -11.86
N GLY A 93 -6.27 6.41 -12.04
CA GLY A 93 -5.03 7.11 -11.75
C GLY A 93 -4.44 6.88 -10.36
N GLN A 94 -5.20 6.29 -9.44
CA GLN A 94 -4.69 5.89 -8.13
C GLN A 94 -3.75 4.67 -8.21
N PHE A 95 -3.03 4.42 -7.12
CA PHE A 95 -2.13 3.28 -6.96
C PHE A 95 -2.43 2.52 -5.65
N GLY A 96 -1.86 1.35 -5.53
CA GLY A 96 -1.89 0.55 -4.31
C GLY A 96 -0.54 -0.11 -4.03
N TRP A 97 -0.33 -0.52 -2.80
CA TRP A 97 0.81 -1.33 -2.40
C TRP A 97 0.48 -2.80 -2.60
N LEU A 98 1.27 -3.47 -3.41
CA LEU A 98 1.12 -4.88 -3.74
C LEU A 98 2.12 -5.71 -2.93
N THR A 99 1.63 -6.71 -2.20
CA THR A 99 2.43 -7.76 -1.57
C THR A 99 2.11 -9.10 -2.23
N VAL A 100 3.07 -9.67 -2.95
CA VAL A 100 2.92 -10.93 -3.71
C VAL A 100 3.41 -12.12 -2.89
N TRP A 101 4.61 -12.01 -2.34
CA TRP A 101 5.23 -13.08 -1.58
C TRP A 101 5.29 -12.73 -0.10
N GLY A 102 4.70 -13.58 0.72
CA GLY A 102 4.75 -13.42 2.17
C GLY A 102 3.48 -12.88 2.79
N SER A 103 3.62 -12.31 3.98
CA SER A 103 2.53 -11.85 4.83
C SER A 103 2.43 -10.32 4.81
N PRO A 104 1.22 -9.74 4.93
CA PRO A 104 1.03 -8.30 5.10
C PRO A 104 1.75 -7.69 6.31
N PHE A 105 2.15 -8.52 7.29
CA PHE A 105 2.95 -8.08 8.43
C PHE A 105 4.40 -7.76 8.08
N LYS A 106 4.89 -8.24 6.94
CA LYS A 106 6.22 -7.88 6.41
C LYS A 106 6.10 -6.63 5.56
N ILE A 107 7.03 -5.69 5.74
CA ILE A 107 7.10 -4.47 4.90
C ILE A 107 7.76 -4.85 3.57
N THR A 108 7.06 -5.60 2.75
CA THR A 108 7.52 -6.08 1.45
C THR A 108 6.60 -5.67 0.30
N GLY A 109 5.64 -4.78 0.59
CA GLY A 109 4.77 -4.22 -0.43
C GLY A 109 5.53 -3.23 -1.32
N HIS A 110 5.15 -3.18 -2.60
CA HIS A 110 5.66 -2.24 -3.58
C HIS A 110 4.50 -1.47 -4.23
N PRO A 111 4.63 -0.15 -4.45
CA PRO A 111 3.55 0.66 -5.00
C PRO A 111 3.47 0.49 -6.51
N PHE A 112 2.24 0.23 -7.02
CA PHE A 112 1.95 0.19 -8.45
C PHE A 112 0.61 0.86 -8.75
N SER A 113 0.57 1.59 -9.86
CA SER A 113 -0.66 2.21 -10.34
C SER A 113 -1.63 1.14 -10.86
N PHE A 114 -2.92 1.36 -10.62
CA PHE A 114 -3.95 0.53 -11.23
C PHE A 114 -4.03 0.80 -12.73
N SER A 115 -4.12 -0.26 -13.53
CA SER A 115 -4.29 -0.18 -14.99
C SER A 115 -5.68 -0.62 -15.45
N SER A 116 -6.47 -1.24 -14.55
CA SER A 116 -7.86 -1.58 -14.83
C SER A 116 -8.79 -0.37 -14.78
N SER A 117 -10.00 -0.53 -15.34
CA SER A 117 -11.10 0.41 -15.13
C SER A 117 -11.47 0.49 -13.66
N ALA A 118 -11.71 1.70 -13.15
CA ALA A 118 -12.25 1.91 -11.80
C ALA A 118 -13.76 1.57 -11.73
N ALA A 119 -14.42 1.46 -12.89
CA ALA A 119 -15.84 1.09 -13.01
C ALA A 119 -16.08 -0.42 -13.09
N ALA A 120 -15.03 -1.25 -12.99
CA ALA A 120 -15.18 -2.71 -13.05
C ALA A 120 -16.08 -3.22 -11.91
N ALA A 121 -17.22 -3.82 -12.27
CA ALA A 121 -18.24 -4.23 -11.31
C ALA A 121 -17.85 -5.48 -10.48
N ASP A 122 -16.88 -6.27 -10.98
CA ASP A 122 -16.45 -7.54 -10.37
C ASP A 122 -15.35 -7.36 -9.30
N GLY A 123 -14.95 -6.12 -9.03
CA GLY A 123 -13.88 -5.80 -8.06
C GLY A 123 -12.48 -6.23 -8.52
N ARG A 124 -12.33 -6.67 -9.76
CA ARG A 124 -11.05 -7.04 -10.37
C ARG A 124 -10.14 -5.83 -10.48
N VAL A 125 -8.86 -6.06 -10.21
CA VAL A 125 -7.81 -5.03 -10.24
C VAL A 125 -6.66 -5.52 -11.12
N GLU A 126 -6.19 -4.65 -12.02
CA GLU A 126 -5.00 -4.91 -12.82
C GLU A 126 -3.89 -3.96 -12.44
N MET A 127 -2.66 -4.47 -12.40
CA MET A 127 -1.44 -3.69 -12.25
C MET A 127 -0.44 -4.09 -13.31
N THR A 128 -0.04 -3.13 -14.16
CA THR A 128 0.95 -3.34 -15.22
C THR A 128 2.31 -2.89 -14.74
N ILE A 129 3.25 -3.84 -14.64
CA ILE A 129 4.52 -3.71 -13.92
C ILE A 129 5.67 -3.94 -14.90
N ARG A 130 6.56 -2.97 -15.03
CA ARG A 130 7.79 -3.10 -15.80
C ARG A 130 8.87 -3.76 -14.95
N ASN A 131 9.67 -4.62 -15.56
CA ASN A 131 10.81 -5.26 -14.91
C ASN A 131 11.95 -4.23 -14.74
N LEU A 132 12.22 -3.84 -13.49
CA LEU A 132 13.23 -2.83 -13.14
C LEU A 132 14.11 -3.26 -11.95
N GLY A 133 13.96 -4.47 -11.44
CA GLY A 133 14.75 -4.94 -10.29
C GLY A 133 14.22 -6.24 -9.69
N ASP A 134 14.79 -6.66 -8.57
CA ASP A 134 14.60 -7.99 -7.98
C ASP A 134 13.14 -8.37 -7.76
N PHE A 135 12.34 -7.47 -7.19
CA PHE A 135 10.93 -7.74 -6.98
C PHE A 135 10.18 -7.89 -8.30
N THR A 136 10.39 -6.96 -9.23
CA THR A 136 9.63 -6.90 -10.50
C THR A 136 10.04 -7.99 -11.48
N SER A 137 11.28 -8.51 -11.41
CA SER A 137 11.73 -9.64 -12.22
C SER A 137 11.07 -10.96 -11.84
N GLY A 138 10.55 -11.04 -10.62
CA GLY A 138 9.76 -12.20 -10.15
C GLY A 138 8.31 -12.20 -10.62
N ILE A 139 7.75 -11.04 -10.96
CA ILE A 139 6.32 -10.89 -11.31
C ILE A 139 5.85 -11.82 -12.45
N PRO A 140 6.60 -11.99 -13.55
CA PRO A 140 6.20 -12.91 -14.63
C PRO A 140 6.11 -14.39 -14.21
N LYS A 141 6.70 -14.75 -13.06
CA LYS A 141 6.75 -16.11 -12.53
C LYS A 141 5.70 -16.38 -11.45
N VAL A 142 4.88 -15.39 -11.13
CA VAL A 142 3.82 -15.54 -10.12
C VAL A 142 2.78 -16.55 -10.63
N PRO A 143 2.50 -17.63 -9.88
CA PRO A 143 1.52 -18.62 -10.32
C PRO A 143 0.10 -18.05 -10.25
N VAL A 144 -0.74 -18.44 -11.22
CA VAL A 144 -2.18 -18.22 -11.15
C VAL A 144 -2.74 -18.90 -9.91
N GLY A 145 -3.66 -18.25 -9.21
CA GLY A 145 -4.19 -18.69 -7.91
C GLY A 145 -3.37 -18.22 -6.71
N GLN A 146 -2.17 -17.66 -6.91
CA GLN A 146 -1.35 -17.11 -5.82
C GLN A 146 -2.14 -16.05 -5.05
N ARG A 147 -2.14 -16.19 -3.72
CA ARG A 147 -2.71 -15.18 -2.83
C ARG A 147 -1.80 -13.97 -2.76
N VAL A 148 -2.38 -12.81 -2.92
CA VAL A 148 -1.70 -11.51 -2.86
C VAL A 148 -2.50 -10.54 -1.99
N TYR A 149 -1.85 -9.50 -1.51
CA TYR A 149 -2.50 -8.51 -0.67
C TYR A 149 -2.30 -7.12 -1.27
N LEU A 150 -3.40 -6.38 -1.29
CA LEU A 150 -3.44 -5.00 -1.76
C LEU A 150 -3.75 -4.07 -0.61
N ASP A 151 -2.98 -3.01 -0.51
CA ASP A 151 -3.18 -1.93 0.43
C ASP A 151 -3.38 -0.63 -0.34
N GLY A 152 -4.50 0.02 -0.16
CA GLY A 152 -4.90 1.21 -0.91
C GLY A 152 -6.41 1.41 -0.92
N PRO A 153 -6.91 2.24 -1.84
CA PRO A 153 -6.17 2.99 -2.85
C PRO A 153 -5.53 4.28 -2.31
N TYR A 154 -4.47 4.74 -2.96
CA TYR A 154 -3.73 5.95 -2.64
C TYR A 154 -3.53 6.83 -3.87
N GLY A 155 -3.19 8.11 -3.64
CA GLY A 155 -2.85 9.06 -4.68
C GLY A 155 -4.01 9.99 -5.07
N ALA A 156 -3.61 11.19 -5.49
CA ALA A 156 -4.50 12.27 -5.92
C ALA A 156 -4.45 12.52 -7.44
N PHE A 157 -3.65 11.76 -8.18
CA PHE A 157 -3.55 11.86 -9.63
C PHE A 157 -4.77 11.20 -10.28
N THR A 158 -5.89 11.91 -10.28
CA THR A 158 -7.17 11.43 -10.82
C THR A 158 -7.80 12.51 -11.68
N ILE A 159 -8.62 12.11 -12.65
CA ILE A 159 -9.49 13.05 -13.38
C ILE A 159 -10.57 13.50 -12.39
N GLY A 160 -10.42 14.70 -11.87
CA GLY A 160 -11.28 15.23 -10.80
C GLY A 160 -12.33 16.21 -11.27
N ASN A 161 -12.06 16.98 -12.32
CA ASN A 161 -12.96 18.01 -12.82
C ASN A 161 -13.55 17.61 -14.16
N PRO A 162 -14.85 17.79 -14.39
CA PRO A 162 -15.44 17.66 -15.71
C PRO A 162 -14.80 18.70 -16.64
N ALA A 163 -14.38 18.26 -17.80
CA ALA A 163 -13.86 19.10 -18.88
C ALA A 163 -14.29 18.51 -20.21
N ASP A 164 -14.44 19.39 -21.22
CA ASP A 164 -14.84 18.96 -22.56
C ASP A 164 -13.78 18.07 -23.22
N MET A 165 -12.53 18.21 -22.80
CA MET A 165 -11.42 17.41 -23.30
C MET A 165 -10.35 17.21 -22.23
N HIS A 166 -9.81 15.99 -22.14
CA HIS A 166 -8.65 15.65 -21.33
C HIS A 166 -7.50 15.22 -22.24
N VAL A 167 -6.33 15.85 -22.09
CA VAL A 167 -5.10 15.45 -22.76
C VAL A 167 -4.23 14.66 -21.78
N LEU A 168 -3.96 13.39 -22.10
CA LEU A 168 -3.15 12.50 -21.28
C LEU A 168 -1.78 12.34 -21.94
N ILE A 169 -0.71 12.74 -21.23
CA ILE A 169 0.67 12.64 -21.70
C ILE A 169 1.41 11.65 -20.79
N ALA A 170 1.93 10.57 -21.35
CA ALA A 170 2.61 9.51 -20.62
C ALA A 170 3.96 9.16 -21.24
N GLY A 171 4.96 8.88 -20.41
CA GLY A 171 6.26 8.33 -20.80
C GLY A 171 6.48 6.95 -20.15
N GLY A 172 6.90 5.96 -20.95
CA GLY A 172 7.22 4.62 -20.47
C GLY A 172 6.10 3.98 -19.66
N ILE A 173 6.41 3.44 -18.46
CA ILE A 173 5.42 2.79 -17.59
C ILE A 173 4.41 3.78 -16.99
N GLY A 174 4.64 5.08 -17.08
CA GLY A 174 3.69 6.11 -16.68
C GLY A 174 2.37 6.08 -17.47
N VAL A 175 2.28 5.30 -18.53
CA VAL A 175 1.02 5.01 -19.24
C VAL A 175 0.00 4.25 -18.37
N THR A 176 0.44 3.55 -17.34
CA THR A 176 -0.41 2.68 -16.49
C THR A 176 -1.61 3.41 -15.87
N PRO A 177 -1.45 4.55 -15.14
CA PRO A 177 -2.58 5.29 -14.62
C PRO A 177 -3.46 5.90 -15.72
N MET A 178 -2.88 6.27 -16.88
CA MET A 178 -3.63 6.79 -18.03
C MET A 178 -4.54 5.70 -18.63
N MET A 179 -4.06 4.45 -18.71
CA MET A 179 -4.88 3.32 -19.16
C MET A 179 -6.08 3.11 -18.25
N SER A 180 -5.93 3.25 -16.94
CA SER A 180 -7.06 3.22 -16.00
C SER A 180 -8.07 4.33 -16.29
N MET A 181 -7.59 5.55 -16.59
CA MET A 181 -8.45 6.70 -16.92
C MET A 181 -9.23 6.50 -18.23
N ILE A 182 -8.55 5.96 -19.26
CA ILE A 182 -9.17 5.71 -20.59
C ILE A 182 -10.23 4.61 -20.51
N ARG A 183 -10.01 3.61 -19.64
CA ARG A 183 -10.91 2.46 -19.49
C ARG A 183 -12.10 2.71 -18.56
N THR A 184 -12.12 3.83 -17.82
CA THR A 184 -13.18 4.20 -16.88
C THR A 184 -14.23 5.11 -17.51
#